data_793055c13a8e7647d0dc65df1d6d4503
#
_entry.id   793055c13a8e7647d0dc65df1d6d4503
#
_cell.length_a   1.000
_cell.length_b   1.000
_cell.length_c   1.000
_cell.angle_alpha   90.00
_cell.angle_beta   90.00
_cell.angle_gamma   90.00
#
_symmetry.space_group_name_H-M   'P 1'
#
loop_
_entity.id
_entity.type
_entity.pdbx_description
1 polymer ?
#
loop_
_entity_poly.entity_id
_entity_poly.type
_entity_poly.pdbx_seq_one_letter_code
_entity_poly.pdbx_strand_id
1 'polypeptide(L)'
;VLDELLERYPDSEPGLMRVLSSHVATGNSLFLGNSLPIREWNLCAQRAVPVEEVRASRGANGIDGQLSAWLGSTNGHDKAWGVFGDLTTLYDLTAPAFLEQDEAKERVLVVINNGGGRIFDRLPDFRELSRDEHDHVVNTHSQKFQSWASMWGLDYQLVTRRDHFDVKSQDRPMVLELQPNEKQTLEFWEGWDS
;
A
#
# COMPACT_ATOMS: atom_id res chain seq x y z
N VAL A 1 -1.06 18.78 -14.97
CA VAL A 1 -1.65 17.44 -15.26
C VAL A 1 -1.75 16.61 -13.98
N LEU A 2 -0.63 16.21 -13.31
CA LEU A 2 -0.71 15.33 -12.13
C LEU A 2 -1.60 15.90 -11.01
N ASP A 3 -1.34 17.12 -10.56
CA ASP A 3 -2.10 17.73 -9.45
C ASP A 3 -3.58 17.92 -9.81
N GLU A 4 -3.90 18.25 -11.06
CA GLU A 4 -5.28 18.33 -11.56
C GLU A 4 -6.01 17.01 -11.52
N LEU A 5 -5.32 15.90 -11.89
CA LEU A 5 -5.90 14.56 -11.82
C LEU A 5 -6.11 14.10 -10.37
N LEU A 6 -5.16 14.40 -9.47
CA LEU A 6 -5.28 14.09 -8.05
C LEU A 6 -6.40 14.88 -7.36
N GLU A 7 -6.67 16.10 -7.79
CA GLU A 7 -7.81 16.88 -7.32
C GLU A 7 -9.14 16.37 -7.88
N ARG A 8 -9.15 15.96 -9.14
CA ARG A 8 -10.35 15.47 -9.83
C ARG A 8 -10.76 14.05 -9.35
N TYR A 9 -9.77 13.22 -9.02
CA TYR A 9 -9.97 11.83 -8.60
C TYR A 9 -9.34 11.56 -7.22
N PRO A 10 -9.84 12.22 -6.16
CA PRO A 10 -9.20 12.24 -4.86
C PRO A 10 -9.20 10.88 -4.13
N ASP A 11 -10.16 10.00 -4.44
CA ASP A 11 -10.30 8.68 -3.84
C ASP A 11 -9.78 7.56 -4.76
N SER A 12 -9.09 7.91 -5.84
CA SER A 12 -8.32 6.97 -6.66
C SER A 12 -7.14 6.40 -5.87
N GLU A 13 -6.57 5.28 -6.32
CA GLU A 13 -5.37 4.71 -5.69
C GLU A 13 -4.21 5.74 -5.64
N PRO A 14 -3.87 6.45 -6.74
CA PRO A 14 -2.90 7.55 -6.68
C PRO A 14 -3.31 8.70 -5.76
N GLY A 15 -4.60 9.03 -5.67
CA GLY A 15 -5.14 10.07 -4.78
C GLY A 15 -4.95 9.70 -3.30
N LEU A 16 -5.29 8.48 -2.92
CA LEU A 16 -5.07 7.96 -1.56
C LEU A 16 -3.58 7.85 -1.23
N MET A 17 -2.74 7.44 -2.20
CA MET A 17 -1.29 7.41 -2.03
C MET A 17 -0.70 8.80 -1.77
N ARG A 18 -1.20 9.84 -2.45
CA ARG A 18 -0.83 11.23 -2.21
C ARG A 18 -1.09 11.65 -0.77
N VAL A 19 -2.29 11.34 -0.26
CA VAL A 19 -2.65 11.67 1.13
C VAL A 19 -1.85 10.85 2.13
N LEU A 20 -1.72 9.53 1.91
CA LEU A 20 -0.88 8.66 2.74
C LEU A 20 0.52 9.24 2.93
N SER A 21 1.13 9.73 1.85
CA SER A 21 2.49 10.25 1.90
C SER A 21 2.65 11.49 2.80
N SER A 22 1.56 12.23 3.06
CA SER A 22 1.59 13.37 3.99
C SER A 22 1.58 12.96 5.47
N HIS A 23 1.20 11.72 5.76
CA HIS A 23 1.20 11.16 7.12
C HIS A 23 2.51 10.47 7.48
N VAL A 24 3.35 10.14 6.51
CA VAL A 24 4.68 9.56 6.75
C VAL A 24 5.64 10.70 7.05
N ALA A 25 5.82 11.00 8.35
CA ALA A 25 6.57 12.16 8.83
C ALA A 25 8.10 11.94 8.78
N THR A 26 8.82 13.06 8.96
CA THR A 26 10.29 13.03 9.22
C THR A 26 10.61 12.20 10.45
N GLY A 27 11.69 11.44 10.41
CA GLY A 27 12.11 10.55 11.52
C GLY A 27 11.50 9.14 11.45
N ASN A 28 10.67 8.86 10.42
CA ASN A 28 10.12 7.53 10.20
C ASN A 28 10.95 6.75 9.17
N SER A 29 11.00 5.43 9.36
CA SER A 29 11.44 4.51 8.31
C SER A 29 10.25 4.13 7.43
N LEU A 30 10.45 4.05 6.11
CA LEU A 30 9.46 3.65 5.12
C LEU A 30 9.96 2.49 4.29
N PHE A 31 9.16 1.45 4.17
CA PHE A 31 9.39 0.36 3.21
C PHE A 31 8.30 0.39 2.14
N LEU A 32 8.72 0.38 0.88
CA LEU A 32 7.82 0.36 -0.27
C LEU A 32 7.83 -1.01 -0.94
N GLY A 33 6.69 -1.67 -0.92
CA GLY A 33 6.47 -2.94 -1.58
C GLY A 33 6.58 -2.83 -3.11
N ASN A 34 6.97 -3.93 -3.73
CA ASN A 34 7.01 -4.05 -5.19
C ASN A 34 5.60 -3.87 -5.80
N SER A 35 5.50 -3.91 -7.13
CA SER A 35 4.30 -3.68 -7.93
C SER A 35 3.88 -2.21 -7.98
N LEU A 36 2.59 -1.87 -7.79
CA LEU A 36 2.08 -0.50 -7.85
C LEU A 36 2.56 0.38 -6.69
N PRO A 37 2.62 -0.08 -5.42
CA PRO A 37 2.93 0.79 -4.29
C PRO A 37 4.17 1.66 -4.47
N ILE A 38 5.31 1.08 -4.85
CA ILE A 38 6.55 1.85 -5.07
C ILE A 38 6.45 2.80 -6.28
N ARG A 39 5.71 2.40 -7.32
CA ARG A 39 5.54 3.22 -8.54
C ARG A 39 4.66 4.42 -8.26
N GLU A 40 3.55 4.22 -7.58
CA GLU A 40 2.63 5.28 -7.21
C GLU A 40 3.22 6.22 -6.16
N TRP A 41 3.97 5.69 -5.19
CA TRP A 41 4.73 6.54 -4.27
C TRP A 41 5.69 7.45 -5.05
N ASN A 42 6.45 6.90 -5.99
CA ASN A 42 7.38 7.71 -6.80
C ASN A 42 6.67 8.78 -7.63
N LEU A 43 5.45 8.50 -8.11
CA LEU A 43 4.65 9.43 -8.90
C LEU A 43 3.98 10.49 -8.02
N CYS A 44 3.30 10.07 -6.94
CA CYS A 44 2.29 10.87 -6.26
C CYS A 44 2.73 11.43 -4.91
N ALA A 45 3.78 10.87 -4.25
CA ALA A 45 4.15 11.27 -2.90
C ALA A 45 4.49 12.77 -2.80
N GLN A 46 4.06 13.38 -1.70
CA GLN A 46 4.46 14.75 -1.35
C GLN A 46 5.93 14.75 -0.93
N ARG A 47 6.71 15.65 -1.53
CA ARG A 47 8.16 15.72 -1.29
C ARG A 47 8.56 16.87 -0.35
N ALA A 48 7.58 17.56 0.21
CA ALA A 48 7.81 18.71 1.10
C ALA A 48 8.46 18.29 2.44
N VAL A 49 8.19 17.07 2.89
CA VAL A 49 8.75 16.52 4.12
C VAL A 49 9.49 15.22 3.75
N PRO A 50 10.83 15.22 3.75
CA PRO A 50 11.58 14.02 3.42
C PRO A 50 11.40 12.95 4.50
N VAL A 51 11.22 11.70 4.07
CA VAL A 51 11.31 10.52 4.93
C VAL A 51 12.79 10.28 5.23
N GLU A 52 13.13 9.91 6.47
CA GLU A 52 14.53 9.75 6.89
C GLU A 52 15.18 8.57 6.18
N GLU A 53 14.48 7.46 6.07
CA GLU A 53 14.97 6.27 5.40
C GLU A 53 13.86 5.63 4.55
N VAL A 54 14.17 5.36 3.28
CA VAL A 54 13.28 4.64 2.37
C VAL A 54 13.97 3.37 1.91
N ARG A 55 13.31 2.24 2.13
CA ARG A 55 13.75 0.90 1.72
C ARG A 55 12.78 0.26 0.73
N ALA A 56 13.28 -0.62 -0.11
CA ALA A 56 12.49 -1.44 -1.03
C ALA A 56 13.30 -2.66 -1.45
N SER A 57 12.63 -3.78 -1.68
CA SER A 57 13.25 -4.98 -2.25
C SER A 57 13.42 -4.80 -3.76
N ARG A 58 14.59 -4.25 -4.17
CA ARG A 58 14.91 -4.08 -5.59
C ARG A 58 15.92 -5.14 -6.04
N GLY A 59 15.86 -5.52 -7.32
CA GLY A 59 16.67 -6.61 -7.87
C GLY A 59 15.97 -7.96 -7.87
N ALA A 60 15.09 -8.24 -6.91
CA ALA A 60 14.13 -9.33 -6.94
C ALA A 60 12.72 -8.74 -7.11
N ASN A 61 11.99 -9.15 -8.15
CA ASN A 61 10.68 -8.58 -8.49
C ASN A 61 9.49 -9.31 -7.84
N GLY A 62 9.75 -10.32 -7.00
CA GLY A 62 8.72 -11.03 -6.25
C GLY A 62 7.93 -10.13 -5.31
N ILE A 63 6.75 -10.58 -4.94
CA ILE A 63 5.89 -9.90 -3.97
C ILE A 63 5.77 -10.69 -2.65
N ASP A 64 6.26 -11.91 -2.62
CA ASP A 64 6.33 -12.77 -1.45
C ASP A 64 7.41 -12.33 -0.44
N GLY A 65 7.19 -12.57 0.85
CA GLY A 65 8.15 -12.31 1.94
C GLY A 65 8.50 -10.84 2.20
N GLN A 66 7.81 -9.89 1.60
CA GLN A 66 8.15 -8.46 1.72
C GLN A 66 7.74 -7.86 3.06
N LEU A 67 6.65 -8.32 3.66
CA LEU A 67 6.26 -7.89 5.01
C LEU A 67 7.30 -8.37 6.02
N SER A 68 7.73 -9.61 5.92
CA SER A 68 8.79 -10.18 6.76
C SER A 68 10.10 -9.43 6.59
N ALA A 69 10.47 -9.08 5.35
CA ALA A 69 11.66 -8.27 5.06
C ALA A 69 11.55 -6.85 5.65
N TRP A 70 10.37 -6.21 5.55
CA TRP A 70 10.10 -4.93 6.18
C TRP A 70 10.31 -5.02 7.70
N LEU A 71 9.63 -5.94 8.38
CA LEU A 71 9.72 -6.10 9.84
C LEU A 71 11.16 -6.36 10.29
N GLY A 72 11.88 -7.22 9.57
CA GLY A 72 13.31 -7.45 9.86
C GLY A 72 14.19 -6.23 9.64
N SER A 73 13.78 -5.28 8.80
CA SER A 73 14.52 -4.05 8.50
C SER A 73 14.21 -2.88 9.44
N THR A 74 13.17 -2.98 10.28
CA THR A 74 12.72 -1.89 11.14
C THR A 74 13.49 -1.77 12.45
N ASN A 75 14.44 -2.66 12.69
CA ASN A 75 15.24 -2.70 13.91
C ASN A 75 15.98 -1.36 14.13
N GLY A 76 15.79 -0.76 15.30
CA GLY A 76 16.39 0.54 15.62
C GLY A 76 15.55 1.77 15.26
N HIS A 77 14.34 1.58 14.70
CA HIS A 77 13.40 2.65 14.43
C HIS A 77 12.19 2.58 15.37
N ASP A 78 11.86 3.68 16.03
CA ASP A 78 10.71 3.75 16.93
C ASP A 78 9.40 3.66 16.12
N LYS A 79 9.37 4.25 14.93
CA LYS A 79 8.22 4.23 14.01
C LYS A 79 8.62 3.81 12.60
N ALA A 80 7.92 2.82 12.07
CA ALA A 80 8.14 2.34 10.72
C ALA A 80 6.83 2.11 9.96
N TRP A 81 6.82 2.53 8.70
CA TRP A 81 5.73 2.34 7.76
C TRP A 81 6.12 1.31 6.72
N GLY A 82 5.22 0.37 6.43
CA GLY A 82 5.34 -0.54 5.31
C GLY A 82 4.14 -0.39 4.40
N VAL A 83 4.34 -0.15 3.10
CA VAL A 83 3.26 0.05 2.13
C VAL A 83 3.28 -1.07 1.10
N PHE A 84 2.24 -1.90 1.10
CA PHE A 84 2.18 -3.13 0.29
C PHE A 84 0.84 -3.23 -0.44
N GLY A 85 0.83 -3.98 -1.54
CA GLY A 85 -0.41 -4.41 -2.17
C GLY A 85 -1.08 -5.55 -1.39
N ASP A 86 -2.35 -5.78 -1.69
CA ASP A 86 -3.15 -6.85 -1.12
C ASP A 86 -2.55 -8.26 -1.38
N LEU A 87 -2.17 -8.57 -2.63
CA LEU A 87 -1.53 -9.85 -2.94
C LEU A 87 -0.21 -10.04 -2.20
N THR A 88 0.62 -8.99 -2.09
CA THR A 88 1.86 -9.04 -1.30
C THR A 88 1.56 -9.44 0.14
N THR A 89 0.51 -8.86 0.72
CA THR A 89 0.08 -9.14 2.09
C THR A 89 -0.47 -10.56 2.20
N LEU A 90 -1.27 -11.02 1.23
CA LEU A 90 -1.80 -12.39 1.21
C LEU A 90 -0.71 -13.46 1.08
N TYR A 91 0.40 -13.17 0.41
CA TYR A 91 1.54 -14.09 0.31
C TYR A 91 2.40 -14.16 1.57
N ASP A 92 2.22 -13.23 2.53
CA ASP A 92 3.04 -13.15 3.75
C ASP A 92 2.19 -12.96 5.03
N LEU A 93 1.04 -13.64 5.10
CA LEU A 93 0.05 -13.52 6.18
C LEU A 93 0.59 -13.82 7.59
N THR A 94 1.70 -14.54 7.70
CA THR A 94 2.30 -14.92 8.99
C THR A 94 3.36 -13.93 9.48
N ALA A 95 3.72 -12.93 8.66
CA ALA A 95 4.73 -11.93 9.01
C ALA A 95 4.48 -11.24 10.36
N PRO A 96 3.23 -10.91 10.78
CA PRO A 96 2.99 -10.27 12.08
C PRO A 96 3.46 -11.06 13.30
N ALA A 97 3.74 -12.36 13.18
CA ALA A 97 4.36 -13.13 14.26
C ALA A 97 5.69 -12.52 14.75
N PHE A 98 6.40 -11.78 13.89
CA PHE A 98 7.62 -11.08 14.27
C PHE A 98 7.37 -9.85 15.16
N LEU A 99 6.16 -9.29 15.14
CA LEU A 99 5.80 -8.13 15.99
C LEU A 99 5.78 -8.48 17.48
N GLU A 100 5.57 -9.75 17.85
CA GLU A 100 5.67 -10.20 19.24
C GLU A 100 7.10 -10.12 19.79
N GLN A 101 8.09 -10.12 18.89
CA GLN A 101 9.52 -10.04 19.23
C GLN A 101 10.08 -8.62 19.09
N ASP A 102 9.30 -7.69 18.55
CA ASP A 102 9.70 -6.31 18.30
C ASP A 102 9.31 -5.43 19.50
N GLU A 103 10.28 -4.87 20.18
CA GLU A 103 10.04 -3.92 21.28
C GLU A 103 9.55 -2.55 20.78
N ALA A 104 9.65 -2.30 19.50
CA ALA A 104 9.25 -1.04 18.89
C ALA A 104 7.72 -0.93 18.76
N LYS A 105 7.18 0.22 19.12
CA LYS A 105 5.76 0.39 19.43
C LYS A 105 4.92 0.80 18.21
N GLU A 106 5.50 1.52 17.25
CA GLU A 106 4.72 2.08 16.14
C GLU A 106 5.07 1.41 14.81
N ARG A 107 4.32 0.38 14.45
CA ARG A 107 4.38 -0.26 13.13
C ARG A 107 3.07 -0.02 12.37
N VAL A 108 3.13 0.71 11.28
CA VAL A 108 1.97 0.97 10.42
C VAL A 108 2.10 0.15 9.16
N LEU A 109 1.33 -0.92 9.08
CA LEU A 109 1.22 -1.76 7.89
C LEU A 109 0.09 -1.23 7.01
N VAL A 110 0.46 -0.60 5.91
CA VAL A 110 -0.50 -0.12 4.90
C VAL A 110 -0.72 -1.19 3.86
N VAL A 111 -1.98 -1.59 3.68
CA VAL A 111 -2.39 -2.54 2.64
C VAL A 111 -3.24 -1.80 1.60
N ILE A 112 -2.72 -1.67 0.39
CA ILE A 112 -3.48 -1.17 -0.76
C ILE A 112 -4.32 -2.33 -1.29
N ASN A 113 -5.61 -2.34 -0.94
CA ASN A 113 -6.54 -3.41 -1.33
C ASN A 113 -7.37 -2.96 -2.54
N ASN A 114 -6.81 -3.16 -3.72
CA ASN A 114 -7.45 -2.88 -5.01
C ASN A 114 -8.05 -4.13 -5.68
N GLY A 115 -8.05 -5.28 -4.98
CA GLY A 115 -8.66 -6.54 -5.37
C GLY A 115 -7.83 -7.39 -6.30
N GLY A 116 -6.49 -7.24 -6.31
CA GLY A 116 -5.58 -8.10 -7.06
C GLY A 116 -4.36 -7.41 -7.67
N GLY A 117 -3.73 -8.05 -8.65
CA GLY A 117 -2.52 -7.56 -9.32
C GLY A 117 -2.81 -6.50 -10.38
N ARG A 118 -3.39 -5.39 -10.04
CA ARG A 118 -3.84 -4.32 -10.95
C ARG A 118 -2.74 -3.64 -11.76
N ILE A 119 -1.47 -3.94 -11.48
CA ILE A 119 -0.35 -3.50 -12.33
C ILE A 119 -0.49 -4.03 -13.77
N PHE A 120 -1.12 -5.19 -13.94
CA PHE A 120 -1.33 -5.81 -15.26
C PHE A 120 -2.37 -5.06 -16.10
N ASP A 121 -3.33 -4.36 -15.47
CA ASP A 121 -4.34 -3.55 -16.18
C ASP A 121 -3.72 -2.43 -17.01
N ARG A 122 -2.49 -2.03 -16.69
CA ARG A 122 -1.76 -0.97 -17.39
C ARG A 122 -0.88 -1.46 -18.53
N LEU A 123 -0.80 -2.76 -18.74
CA LEU A 123 0.01 -3.34 -19.83
C LEU A 123 -0.84 -3.48 -21.09
N PRO A 124 -0.41 -2.92 -22.24
CA PRO A 124 -1.19 -2.96 -23.47
C PRO A 124 -1.57 -4.38 -23.89
N ASP A 125 -0.63 -5.33 -23.75
CA ASP A 125 -0.82 -6.73 -24.16
C ASP A 125 -1.93 -7.45 -23.37
N PHE A 126 -2.31 -6.95 -22.20
CA PHE A 126 -3.35 -7.54 -21.36
C PHE A 126 -4.75 -6.98 -21.62
N ARG A 127 -4.87 -5.92 -22.44
CA ARG A 127 -6.16 -5.30 -22.79
C ARG A 127 -7.03 -6.18 -23.69
N GLU A 128 -6.43 -7.14 -24.40
CA GLU A 128 -7.10 -8.05 -25.32
C GLU A 128 -7.54 -9.38 -24.67
N LEU A 129 -7.21 -9.60 -23.39
CA LEU A 129 -7.59 -10.80 -22.68
C LEU A 129 -9.10 -10.88 -22.47
N SER A 130 -9.64 -12.11 -22.57
CA SER A 130 -10.99 -12.39 -22.10
C SER A 130 -11.09 -12.11 -20.59
N ARG A 131 -12.30 -11.93 -20.08
CA ARG A 131 -12.51 -11.67 -18.65
C ARG A 131 -11.92 -12.76 -17.76
N ASP A 132 -12.10 -14.02 -18.14
CA ASP A 132 -11.60 -15.15 -17.36
C ASP A 132 -10.06 -15.19 -17.34
N GLU A 133 -9.41 -14.92 -18.47
CA GLU A 133 -7.95 -14.82 -18.56
C GLU A 133 -7.43 -13.64 -17.76
N HIS A 134 -8.09 -12.49 -17.85
CA HIS A 134 -7.75 -11.30 -17.08
C HIS A 134 -7.85 -11.56 -15.57
N ASP A 135 -8.96 -12.15 -15.10
CA ASP A 135 -9.16 -12.46 -13.68
C ASP A 135 -8.10 -13.45 -13.14
N HIS A 136 -7.64 -14.38 -13.98
CA HIS A 136 -6.54 -15.28 -13.61
C HIS A 136 -5.20 -14.57 -13.50
N VAL A 137 -4.87 -13.68 -14.45
CA VAL A 137 -3.60 -12.93 -14.45
C VAL A 137 -3.56 -11.94 -13.29
N VAL A 138 -4.65 -11.20 -13.09
CA VAL A 138 -4.80 -10.24 -12.00
C VAL A 138 -4.89 -10.93 -10.64
N ASN A 139 -5.26 -12.23 -10.62
CA ASN A 139 -5.55 -12.98 -9.40
C ASN A 139 -6.58 -12.24 -8.54
N THR A 140 -7.72 -11.95 -9.16
CA THR A 140 -8.80 -11.14 -8.59
C THR A 140 -9.36 -11.80 -7.33
N HIS A 141 -9.58 -10.99 -6.27
CA HIS A 141 -10.11 -11.47 -5.00
C HIS A 141 -10.99 -10.42 -4.31
N SER A 142 -11.71 -10.85 -3.27
CA SER A 142 -12.57 -9.99 -2.44
C SER A 142 -12.18 -10.01 -0.94
N GLN A 143 -10.94 -10.39 -0.63
CA GLN A 143 -10.47 -10.52 0.73
C GLN A 143 -10.41 -9.17 1.44
N LYS A 144 -10.66 -9.18 2.77
CA LYS A 144 -10.58 -8.03 3.66
C LYS A 144 -9.61 -8.34 4.79
N PHE A 145 -8.88 -7.33 5.24
CA PHE A 145 -7.78 -7.52 6.19
C PHE A 145 -8.17 -7.29 7.66
N GLN A 146 -9.41 -6.88 7.95
CA GLN A 146 -9.87 -6.64 9.33
C GLN A 146 -9.77 -7.89 10.22
N SER A 147 -10.24 -9.05 9.73
CA SER A 147 -10.17 -10.31 10.49
C SER A 147 -8.73 -10.79 10.68
N TRP A 148 -7.88 -10.55 9.69
CA TRP A 148 -6.45 -10.84 9.78
C TRP A 148 -5.75 -9.95 10.81
N ALA A 149 -6.02 -8.65 10.80
CA ALA A 149 -5.52 -7.73 11.84
C ALA A 149 -5.95 -8.18 13.23
N SER A 150 -7.24 -8.52 13.40
CA SER A 150 -7.77 -9.02 14.68
C SER A 150 -7.10 -10.32 15.14
N MET A 151 -6.80 -11.24 14.23
CA MET A 151 -6.12 -12.50 14.53
C MET A 151 -4.75 -12.27 15.18
N TRP A 152 -4.04 -11.22 14.75
CA TRP A 152 -2.73 -10.84 15.26
C TRP A 152 -2.77 -9.76 16.36
N GLY A 153 -3.97 -9.39 16.84
CA GLY A 153 -4.10 -8.35 17.88
C GLY A 153 -3.67 -6.96 17.44
N LEU A 154 -3.66 -6.69 16.14
CA LEU A 154 -3.31 -5.39 15.56
C LEU A 154 -4.53 -4.47 15.54
N ASP A 155 -4.28 -3.19 15.74
CA ASP A 155 -5.30 -2.17 15.49
C ASP A 155 -5.62 -2.12 13.98
N TYR A 156 -6.84 -1.71 13.64
CA TYR A 156 -7.28 -1.71 12.25
C TYR A 156 -8.05 -0.45 11.89
N GLN A 157 -7.74 0.11 10.73
CA GLN A 157 -8.50 1.21 10.14
C GLN A 157 -8.71 0.95 8.65
N LEU A 158 -9.95 1.15 8.19
CA LEU A 158 -10.31 1.16 6.77
C LEU A 158 -10.39 2.59 6.25
N VAL A 159 -9.72 2.87 5.15
CA VAL A 159 -9.79 4.13 4.41
C VAL A 159 -10.29 3.88 3.00
N THR A 160 -11.44 4.44 2.67
CA THR A 160 -12.06 4.37 1.33
C THR A 160 -12.11 5.71 0.63
N ARG A 161 -11.78 6.79 1.37
CA ARG A 161 -11.81 8.16 0.89
C ARG A 161 -10.70 8.97 1.54
N ARG A 162 -10.21 9.99 0.82
CA ARG A 162 -9.12 10.84 1.31
C ARG A 162 -9.40 11.55 2.63
N ASP A 163 -10.68 11.86 2.93
CA ASP A 163 -11.11 12.54 4.16
C ASP A 163 -11.26 11.58 5.35
N HIS A 164 -11.10 10.27 5.13
CA HIS A 164 -11.12 9.24 6.18
C HIS A 164 -9.73 8.97 6.80
N PHE A 165 -8.68 9.62 6.33
CA PHE A 165 -7.36 9.49 6.95
C PHE A 165 -7.34 10.19 8.31
N ASP A 166 -7.37 9.45 9.37
CA ASP A 166 -7.16 9.89 10.76
C ASP A 166 -6.15 8.96 11.43
N VAL A 167 -4.93 8.93 10.90
CA VAL A 167 -3.84 8.11 11.45
C VAL A 167 -3.27 8.84 12.66
N LYS A 168 -3.83 8.57 13.84
CA LYS A 168 -3.28 9.06 15.10
C LYS A 168 -2.01 8.27 15.44
N SER A 169 -1.06 8.94 16.10
CA SER A 169 0.05 8.23 16.74
C SER A 169 -0.50 7.17 17.66
N GLN A 170 -0.12 5.93 17.46
CA GLN A 170 -0.61 4.79 18.21
C GLN A 170 0.56 4.10 18.89
N ASP A 171 0.37 3.72 20.15
CA ASP A 171 1.35 2.95 20.92
C ASP A 171 1.38 1.45 20.52
N ARG A 172 0.69 1.08 19.46
CA ARG A 172 0.51 -0.33 19.03
C ARG A 172 0.64 -0.46 17.51
N PRO A 173 1.10 -1.63 17.04
CA PRO A 173 1.08 -1.94 15.62
C PRO A 173 -0.33 -1.91 15.04
N MET A 174 -0.48 -1.39 13.81
CA MET A 174 -1.77 -1.28 13.16
C MET A 174 -1.73 -1.69 11.68
N VAL A 175 -2.88 -2.12 11.19
CA VAL A 175 -3.17 -2.29 9.76
C VAL A 175 -4.02 -1.12 9.28
N LEU A 176 -3.53 -0.41 8.29
CA LEU A 176 -4.26 0.63 7.57
C LEU A 176 -4.62 0.07 6.19
N GLU A 177 -5.87 -0.37 6.01
CA GLU A 177 -6.36 -0.88 4.73
C GLU A 177 -6.89 0.27 3.88
N LEU A 178 -6.26 0.54 2.74
CA LEU A 178 -6.73 1.49 1.74
C LEU A 178 -7.52 0.74 0.66
N GLN A 179 -8.79 1.07 0.52
CA GLN A 179 -9.65 0.59 -0.56
C GLN A 179 -9.96 1.74 -1.53
N PRO A 180 -9.18 1.88 -2.60
CA PRO A 180 -9.39 2.94 -3.57
C PRO A 180 -10.70 2.77 -4.32
N ASN A 181 -11.26 3.87 -4.80
CA ASN A 181 -12.40 3.85 -5.69
C ASN A 181 -11.95 3.40 -7.09
N GLU A 182 -12.40 2.23 -7.52
CA GLU A 182 -12.01 1.60 -8.78
C GLU A 182 -12.27 2.52 -9.98
N LYS A 183 -13.46 3.13 -10.06
CA LYS A 183 -13.83 4.01 -11.17
C LYS A 183 -12.91 5.23 -11.23
N GLN A 184 -12.68 5.91 -10.09
CA GLN A 184 -11.76 7.06 -10.06
C GLN A 184 -10.32 6.65 -10.41
N THR A 185 -9.90 5.44 -10.03
CA THR A 185 -8.57 4.93 -10.37
C THR A 185 -8.42 4.70 -11.87
N LEU A 186 -9.41 4.10 -12.52
CA LEU A 186 -9.43 3.93 -13.98
C LEU A 186 -9.39 5.28 -14.70
N GLU A 187 -10.30 6.20 -14.35
CA GLU A 187 -10.38 7.54 -14.95
C GLU A 187 -9.10 8.37 -14.72
N PHE A 188 -8.44 8.21 -13.56
CA PHE A 188 -7.15 8.83 -13.30
C PHE A 188 -6.08 8.35 -14.29
N TRP A 189 -5.97 7.03 -14.47
CA TRP A 189 -4.95 6.46 -15.34
C TRP A 189 -5.23 6.73 -16.81
N GLU A 190 -6.49 6.73 -17.25
CA GLU A 190 -6.87 7.17 -18.61
C GLU A 190 -6.44 8.62 -18.87
N GLY A 191 -6.65 9.51 -17.90
CA GLY A 191 -6.23 10.90 -18.00
C GLY A 191 -4.71 11.11 -17.90
N TRP A 192 -3.99 10.19 -17.25
CA TRP A 192 -2.53 10.24 -17.15
C TRP A 192 -1.84 9.74 -18.42
N ASP A 193 -2.39 8.72 -19.08
CA ASP A 193 -1.82 8.10 -20.27
C ASP A 193 -2.21 8.83 -21.57
N SER A 194 -3.11 9.86 -21.52
CA SER A 194 -3.53 10.70 -22.65
C SER A 194 -2.59 11.88 -22.90
#